data_c701e2fc9ca817b942a5ad35a12703cf
#
_entry.id   c701e2fc9ca817b942a5ad35a12703cf
#
_cell.length_a   1.000
_cell.length_b   1.000
_cell.length_c   1.000
_cell.angle_alpha   90.00
_cell.angle_beta   90.00
_cell.angle_gamma   90.00
#
_symmetry.space_group_name_H-M   'P 1'
#
loop_
_entity.id
_entity.type
_entity.pdbx_description
1 polymer ?
#
loop_
_entity_poly.entity_id
_entity_poly.type
_entity_poly.pdbx_seq_one_letter_code
_entity_poly.pdbx_strand_id
1 'polypeptide(L)'
;MDIKPDFYEKFKCIADRCSMTCCMQWKIAVDERTLAKWRKTTLGGKRLDVNVKKNGGEGIIKLNKNGRCPYLQEGLCSLVTDFGEDMLSETCHVFPREVHEFEDRRELSLVSCCPEVIDFLYKSDRLVIENLDKASGDLCFEIRNLMMHIIGNREYDVNSALLMAFYILLDIYEKDEITPDAIRAYESADNLKEIYHAISELTSDEGDCLRENNELWLDIAYNYRKEGLYTEYIEAVSCQAENILEENTDMHMKEFKEAVSDYENLFRNYLLSEIFTNMLIPDSDLEAMVVMFQWICMEYTVIRQGIFLKWFSNYKRNADHSLSYHTVRDYMVVITRMTGYDQDDIYEYMEDSFRDIMWEWSYLWLIMGGFISKYAGRIRPASLQSDTSHP
;
A
#
# COMPACT_ATOMS: atom_id res chain seq x y z
N MET A 1 -4.34 -12.04 -23.08
CA MET A 1 -4.24 -10.58 -23.34
C MET A 1 -3.47 -9.95 -22.20
N ASP A 2 -2.58 -8.97 -22.45
CA ASP A 2 -1.85 -8.28 -21.38
C ASP A 2 -2.59 -7.02 -20.97
N ILE A 3 -2.84 -6.88 -19.66
CA ILE A 3 -3.43 -5.71 -19.01
C ILE A 3 -2.33 -5.10 -18.14
N LYS A 4 -2.03 -3.82 -18.30
CA LYS A 4 -0.89 -3.18 -17.63
C LYS A 4 -1.03 -1.66 -17.54
N PRO A 5 -0.33 -1.00 -16.58
CA PRO A 5 -0.19 0.45 -16.60
C PRO A 5 0.48 0.96 -17.89
N ASP A 6 0.06 2.11 -18.39
CA ASP A 6 0.57 2.72 -19.63
C ASP A 6 2.05 3.10 -19.58
N PHE A 7 2.63 3.14 -18.39
CA PHE A 7 4.06 3.36 -18.16
C PHE A 7 4.87 2.08 -17.94
N TYR A 8 4.25 0.89 -17.93
CA TYR A 8 4.92 -0.38 -17.65
C TYR A 8 6.16 -0.61 -18.54
N GLU A 9 6.01 -0.42 -19.85
CA GLU A 9 7.12 -0.56 -20.82
C GLU A 9 8.15 0.58 -20.74
N LYS A 10 7.75 1.72 -20.19
CA LYS A 10 8.62 2.89 -20.03
C LYS A 10 9.54 2.78 -18.84
N PHE A 11 9.19 1.89 -17.89
CA PHE A 11 9.98 1.69 -16.68
C PHE A 11 11.37 1.15 -16.99
N LYS A 12 12.37 1.83 -16.45
CA LYS A 12 13.78 1.39 -16.44
C LYS A 12 14.39 1.70 -15.09
N CYS A 13 15.06 0.72 -14.50
CA CYS A 13 15.79 0.94 -13.26
C CYS A 13 16.84 2.07 -13.46
N ILE A 14 16.81 3.05 -12.57
CA ILE A 14 17.73 4.21 -12.61
C ILE A 14 19.06 3.96 -11.89
N ALA A 15 19.26 2.76 -11.38
CA ALA A 15 20.49 2.22 -10.81
C ALA A 15 21.16 3.14 -9.74
N ASP A 16 22.34 3.67 -10.02
CA ASP A 16 23.13 4.54 -9.13
C ASP A 16 22.47 5.90 -8.84
N ARG A 17 21.51 6.31 -9.65
CA ARG A 17 20.73 7.54 -9.42
C ARG A 17 19.56 7.36 -8.46
N CYS A 18 19.29 6.11 -8.03
CA CYS A 18 18.19 5.81 -7.13
C CYS A 18 18.49 6.25 -5.70
N SER A 19 17.69 7.17 -5.17
CA SER A 19 17.85 7.68 -3.79
C SER A 19 17.52 6.64 -2.72
N MET A 20 16.66 5.66 -3.06
CA MET A 20 16.22 4.57 -2.17
C MET A 20 16.37 3.22 -2.88
N THR A 21 17.65 2.85 -3.13
CA THR A 21 17.94 1.61 -3.86
C THR A 21 17.42 0.37 -3.13
N CYS A 22 16.85 -0.60 -3.88
CA CYS A 22 16.41 -1.91 -3.37
C CYS A 22 17.59 -2.76 -2.83
N CYS A 23 18.84 -2.37 -3.09
CA CYS A 23 20.05 -2.99 -2.53
C CYS A 23 20.37 -2.51 -1.10
N MET A 24 19.47 -1.76 -0.46
CA MET A 24 19.65 -1.26 0.90
C MET A 24 18.42 -1.51 1.76
N GLN A 25 18.65 -1.91 3.02
CA GLN A 25 17.65 -2.04 4.08
C GLN A 25 16.44 -2.94 3.71
N TRP A 26 16.62 -3.86 2.78
CA TRP A 26 15.58 -4.76 2.33
C TRP A 26 16.08 -6.21 2.25
N LYS A 27 15.26 -7.16 2.68
CA LYS A 27 15.55 -8.58 2.62
C LYS A 27 15.33 -9.06 1.18
N ILE A 28 16.36 -9.60 0.57
CA ILE A 28 16.32 -10.08 -0.82
C ILE A 28 16.45 -11.59 -0.83
N ALA A 29 15.44 -12.27 -1.33
CA ALA A 29 15.45 -13.70 -1.53
C ALA A 29 16.38 -14.11 -2.68
N VAL A 30 16.97 -15.31 -2.54
CA VAL A 30 17.84 -15.91 -3.56
C VAL A 30 17.31 -17.32 -3.84
N ASP A 31 16.77 -17.50 -5.01
CA ASP A 31 16.27 -18.78 -5.50
C ASP A 31 17.38 -19.84 -5.60
N GLU A 32 17.00 -21.14 -5.52
CA GLU A 32 17.97 -22.25 -5.50
C GLU A 32 18.76 -22.36 -6.84
N ARG A 33 18.16 -21.95 -7.97
CA ARG A 33 18.85 -21.93 -9.26
C ARG A 33 20.00 -20.92 -9.25
N THR A 34 19.74 -19.73 -8.77
CA THR A 34 20.75 -18.68 -8.62
C THR A 34 21.81 -19.08 -7.58
N LEU A 35 21.37 -19.66 -6.45
CA LEU A 35 22.29 -20.11 -5.41
C LEU A 35 23.24 -21.21 -5.92
N ALA A 36 22.75 -22.11 -6.78
CA ALA A 36 23.60 -23.12 -7.44
C ALA A 36 24.66 -22.51 -8.36
N LYS A 37 24.35 -21.40 -9.06
CA LYS A 37 25.33 -20.63 -9.85
C LYS A 37 26.36 -19.96 -8.93
N TRP A 38 25.91 -19.31 -7.85
CA TRP A 38 26.76 -18.57 -6.91
C TRP A 38 27.74 -19.48 -6.15
N ARG A 39 27.38 -20.74 -5.88
CA ARG A 39 28.30 -21.74 -5.30
C ARG A 39 29.50 -22.05 -6.21
N LYS A 40 29.37 -21.83 -7.53
CA LYS A 40 30.43 -22.10 -8.52
C LYS A 40 31.18 -20.84 -8.95
N THR A 41 30.73 -19.66 -8.53
CA THR A 41 31.27 -18.37 -8.96
C THR A 41 31.98 -17.69 -7.80
N THR A 42 33.12 -17.06 -8.09
CA THR A 42 33.93 -16.32 -7.10
C THR A 42 34.10 -14.86 -7.51
N LEU A 43 34.04 -13.98 -6.53
CA LEU A 43 34.35 -12.56 -6.64
C LEU A 43 35.33 -12.20 -5.55
N GLY A 44 36.49 -11.58 -5.90
CA GLY A 44 37.53 -11.26 -4.94
C GLY A 44 38.08 -12.47 -4.16
N GLY A 45 38.10 -13.66 -4.79
CA GLY A 45 38.59 -14.92 -4.18
C GLY A 45 37.59 -15.61 -3.22
N LYS A 46 36.38 -15.08 -3.06
CA LYS A 46 35.31 -15.68 -2.25
C LYS A 46 34.13 -16.09 -3.12
N ARG A 47 33.54 -17.25 -2.82
CA ARG A 47 32.30 -17.66 -3.50
C ARG A 47 31.17 -16.69 -3.19
N LEU A 48 30.29 -16.47 -4.15
CA LEU A 48 29.16 -15.54 -3.97
C LEU A 48 28.18 -16.02 -2.89
N ASP A 49 27.92 -17.32 -2.78
CA ASP A 49 26.98 -17.88 -1.81
C ASP A 49 27.33 -17.67 -0.33
N VAL A 50 28.56 -17.24 0.01
CA VAL A 50 28.96 -16.94 1.40
C VAL A 50 28.16 -15.78 1.99
N ASN A 51 27.63 -14.92 1.13
CA ASN A 51 26.79 -13.79 1.52
C ASN A 51 25.29 -14.14 1.62
N VAL A 52 24.94 -15.42 1.56
CA VAL A 52 23.57 -15.89 1.73
C VAL A 52 23.42 -16.59 3.09
N LYS A 53 22.32 -16.30 3.79
CA LYS A 53 21.88 -17.04 4.99
C LYS A 53 20.59 -17.78 4.66
N LYS A 54 20.36 -18.92 5.32
CA LYS A 54 19.05 -19.57 5.27
C LYS A 54 18.12 -18.98 6.33
N ASN A 55 16.87 -18.72 5.95
CA ASN A 55 15.82 -18.26 6.82
C ASN A 55 14.53 -19.01 6.43
N GLY A 56 13.97 -19.82 7.32
CA GLY A 56 12.76 -20.60 7.04
C GLY A 56 12.87 -21.57 5.83
N GLY A 57 14.09 -21.93 5.39
CA GLY A 57 14.30 -22.76 4.20
C GLY A 57 14.75 -21.95 2.96
N GLU A 58 14.48 -20.67 2.90
CA GLU A 58 14.88 -19.77 1.81
C GLU A 58 16.28 -19.20 1.99
N GLY A 59 16.95 -18.95 0.88
CA GLY A 59 18.19 -18.18 0.85
C GLY A 59 17.91 -16.69 0.89
N ILE A 60 18.51 -15.95 1.84
CA ILE A 60 18.39 -14.49 1.91
C ILE A 60 19.77 -13.86 1.90
N ILE A 61 19.95 -12.77 1.14
CA ILE A 61 21.21 -12.02 1.11
C ILE A 61 21.47 -11.43 2.50
N LYS A 62 22.66 -11.70 3.04
CA LYS A 62 23.15 -11.08 4.28
C LYS A 62 23.53 -9.63 4.00
N LEU A 63 22.76 -8.70 4.51
CA LEU A 63 23.15 -7.29 4.49
C LEU A 63 24.39 -7.06 5.39
N ASN A 64 25.22 -6.10 5.03
CA ASN A 64 26.33 -5.67 5.87
C ASN A 64 25.80 -4.84 7.08
N LYS A 65 26.70 -4.39 7.95
CA LYS A 65 26.36 -3.62 9.17
C LYS A 65 25.62 -2.31 8.90
N ASN A 66 25.69 -1.80 7.67
CA ASN A 66 25.03 -0.56 7.26
C ASN A 66 23.73 -0.87 6.48
N GLY A 67 23.19 -2.08 6.59
CA GLY A 67 21.98 -2.49 5.88
C GLY A 67 22.13 -2.58 4.35
N ARG A 68 23.38 -2.71 3.84
CA ARG A 68 23.65 -2.75 2.39
C ARG A 68 23.87 -4.16 1.89
N CYS A 69 23.37 -4.45 0.69
CA CYS A 69 23.73 -5.64 -0.04
C CYS A 69 25.27 -5.68 -0.27
N PRO A 70 25.93 -6.82 -0.02
CA PRO A 70 27.38 -6.93 -0.19
C PRO A 70 27.86 -6.77 -1.64
N TYR A 71 26.94 -6.88 -2.60
CA TYR A 71 27.22 -6.69 -4.03
C TYR A 71 26.98 -5.27 -4.52
N LEU A 72 26.50 -4.35 -3.66
CA LEU A 72 26.36 -2.93 -3.99
C LEU A 72 27.71 -2.24 -3.83
N GLN A 73 28.31 -1.83 -4.96
CA GLN A 73 29.58 -1.11 -5.03
C GLN A 73 29.40 0.17 -5.82
N GLU A 74 29.74 1.32 -5.23
CA GLU A 74 29.64 2.64 -5.87
C GLU A 74 28.28 2.94 -6.52
N GLY A 75 27.19 2.46 -5.88
CA GLY A 75 25.80 2.62 -6.39
C GLY A 75 25.37 1.58 -7.43
N LEU A 76 26.24 0.70 -7.89
CA LEU A 76 25.97 -0.32 -8.88
C LEU A 76 26.07 -1.74 -8.30
N CYS A 77 25.39 -2.69 -8.94
CA CYS A 77 25.44 -4.10 -8.56
C CYS A 77 26.66 -4.79 -9.22
N SER A 78 27.63 -5.24 -8.41
CA SER A 78 28.83 -5.95 -8.92
C SER A 78 28.50 -7.29 -9.56
N LEU A 79 27.37 -7.92 -9.25
CA LEU A 79 26.92 -9.10 -9.97
C LEU A 79 26.63 -8.79 -11.44
N VAL A 80 26.00 -7.63 -11.69
CA VAL A 80 25.68 -7.18 -13.06
C VAL A 80 26.93 -6.69 -13.77
N THR A 81 27.74 -5.84 -13.11
CA THR A 81 28.94 -5.24 -13.74
C THR A 81 30.02 -6.26 -14.10
N ASP A 82 30.18 -7.29 -13.26
CA ASP A 82 31.27 -8.27 -13.43
C ASP A 82 30.83 -9.54 -14.17
N PHE A 83 29.56 -9.91 -14.08
CA PHE A 83 29.06 -11.19 -14.60
C PHE A 83 27.83 -11.08 -15.50
N GLY A 84 27.16 -9.92 -15.54
CA GLY A 84 25.89 -9.72 -16.27
C GLY A 84 24.64 -10.06 -15.46
N GLU A 85 23.49 -9.70 -16.03
CA GLU A 85 22.18 -9.83 -15.37
C GLU A 85 21.77 -11.28 -15.04
N ASP A 86 22.32 -12.26 -15.78
CA ASP A 86 22.07 -13.70 -15.54
C ASP A 86 22.53 -14.17 -14.14
N MET A 87 23.27 -13.35 -13.42
CA MET A 87 23.74 -13.62 -12.06
C MET A 87 22.86 -13.02 -10.99
N LEU A 88 21.85 -12.25 -11.34
CA LEU A 88 20.86 -11.75 -10.40
C LEU A 88 20.00 -12.91 -9.88
N SER A 89 19.52 -12.79 -8.63
CA SER A 89 18.41 -13.62 -8.15
C SER A 89 17.14 -13.29 -8.93
N GLU A 90 16.20 -14.20 -8.98
CA GLU A 90 14.91 -13.96 -9.62
C GLU A 90 14.25 -12.69 -9.07
N THR A 91 14.20 -12.53 -7.75
CA THR A 91 13.74 -11.31 -7.09
C THR A 91 14.42 -10.04 -7.62
N CYS A 92 15.76 -10.02 -7.71
CA CYS A 92 16.49 -8.85 -8.21
C CYS A 92 16.26 -8.61 -9.70
N HIS A 93 16.04 -9.68 -10.48
CA HIS A 93 15.86 -9.62 -11.94
C HIS A 93 14.49 -9.06 -12.31
N VAL A 94 13.44 -9.51 -11.62
CA VAL A 94 12.05 -9.10 -11.94
C VAL A 94 11.67 -7.75 -11.30
N PHE A 95 12.20 -7.43 -10.12
CA PHE A 95 11.82 -6.23 -9.39
C PHE A 95 11.95 -4.94 -10.23
N PRO A 96 10.98 -4.07 -10.21
CA PRO A 96 9.72 -4.05 -9.45
C PRO A 96 8.50 -4.62 -10.22
N ARG A 97 8.72 -5.47 -11.20
CA ARG A 97 7.65 -6.07 -12.00
C ARG A 97 6.99 -7.22 -11.26
N GLU A 98 5.68 -7.26 -11.38
CA GLU A 98 4.84 -8.36 -10.94
C GLU A 98 3.97 -8.83 -12.09
N VAL A 99 3.67 -10.12 -12.13
CA VAL A 99 2.89 -10.74 -13.21
C VAL A 99 1.92 -11.74 -12.60
N HIS A 100 0.63 -11.48 -12.77
CA HIS A 100 -0.44 -12.40 -12.42
C HIS A 100 -0.97 -13.07 -13.69
N GLU A 101 -0.91 -14.40 -13.75
CA GLU A 101 -1.38 -15.20 -14.88
C GLU A 101 -2.74 -15.80 -14.55
N PHE A 102 -3.78 -15.25 -15.16
CA PHE A 102 -5.13 -15.79 -15.12
C PHE A 102 -5.37 -16.67 -16.37
N GLU A 103 -6.45 -17.46 -16.40
CA GLU A 103 -6.74 -18.36 -17.53
C GLU A 103 -6.90 -17.61 -18.87
N ASP A 104 -7.45 -16.40 -18.84
CA ASP A 104 -7.84 -15.60 -20.02
C ASP A 104 -6.93 -14.39 -20.28
N ARG A 105 -6.14 -13.98 -19.27
CA ARG A 105 -5.33 -12.76 -19.30
C ARG A 105 -4.07 -12.87 -18.46
N ARG A 106 -3.13 -11.96 -18.72
CA ARG A 106 -2.04 -11.65 -17.80
C ARG A 106 -2.19 -10.20 -17.33
N GLU A 107 -2.02 -10.00 -16.07
CA GLU A 107 -1.95 -8.68 -15.47
C GLU A 107 -0.52 -8.36 -15.07
N LEU A 108 0.03 -7.31 -15.65
CA LEU A 108 1.41 -6.88 -15.46
C LEU A 108 1.40 -5.59 -14.67
N SER A 109 2.11 -5.54 -13.54
CA SER A 109 2.16 -4.37 -12.68
C SER A 109 3.59 -4.01 -12.26
N LEU A 110 3.72 -2.87 -11.60
CA LEU A 110 4.96 -2.40 -11.00
C LEU A 110 4.68 -2.04 -9.56
N VAL A 111 5.32 -2.72 -8.62
CA VAL A 111 5.08 -2.55 -7.18
C VAL A 111 5.55 -1.19 -6.66
N SER A 112 4.74 -0.55 -5.83
CA SER A 112 4.94 0.81 -5.33
C SER A 112 6.09 0.96 -4.33
N CYS A 113 6.68 -0.13 -3.86
CA CYS A 113 7.87 -0.09 -3.03
C CYS A 113 9.16 0.31 -3.80
N CYS A 114 9.05 0.62 -5.09
CA CYS A 114 10.10 1.22 -5.91
C CYS A 114 9.89 2.74 -6.05
N PRO A 115 10.86 3.59 -5.67
CA PRO A 115 10.70 5.04 -5.75
C PRO A 115 10.48 5.56 -7.17
N GLU A 116 11.04 4.91 -8.19
CA GLU A 116 10.80 5.30 -9.59
C GLU A 116 9.36 4.99 -10.03
N VAL A 117 8.71 3.97 -9.46
CA VAL A 117 7.28 3.72 -9.69
C VAL A 117 6.43 4.84 -9.09
N ILE A 118 6.74 5.26 -7.85
CA ILE A 118 6.06 6.42 -7.24
C ILE A 118 6.29 7.69 -8.06
N ASP A 119 7.50 7.87 -8.62
CA ASP A 119 7.79 9.01 -9.50
C ASP A 119 6.97 8.97 -10.80
N PHE A 120 6.67 7.79 -11.37
CA PHE A 120 5.73 7.65 -12.49
C PHE A 120 4.30 7.99 -12.08
N LEU A 121 3.82 7.47 -10.94
CA LEU A 121 2.48 7.76 -10.42
C LEU A 121 2.29 9.25 -10.12
N TYR A 122 3.32 9.91 -9.59
CA TYR A 122 3.30 11.36 -9.31
C TYR A 122 3.22 12.21 -10.58
N LYS A 123 3.98 11.84 -11.61
CA LYS A 123 4.01 12.56 -12.90
C LYS A 123 2.76 12.32 -13.75
N SER A 124 2.02 11.25 -13.48
CA SER A 124 0.80 10.90 -14.22
C SER A 124 -0.36 11.75 -13.71
N ASP A 125 -1.04 12.45 -14.63
CA ASP A 125 -2.30 13.12 -14.26
C ASP A 125 -3.34 12.07 -13.80
N ARG A 126 -3.42 10.95 -14.51
CA ARG A 126 -4.30 9.83 -14.19
C ARG A 126 -3.62 8.51 -14.52
N LEU A 127 -3.70 7.55 -13.61
CA LEU A 127 -3.29 6.18 -13.91
C LEU A 127 -4.22 5.58 -14.98
N VAL A 128 -3.64 5.10 -16.06
CA VAL A 128 -4.33 4.41 -17.14
C VAL A 128 -3.86 2.96 -17.16
N ILE A 129 -4.80 2.03 -17.05
CA ILE A 129 -4.54 0.59 -17.22
C ILE A 129 -4.97 0.20 -18.63
N GLU A 130 -3.98 -0.10 -19.48
CA GLU A 130 -4.21 -0.50 -20.87
C GLU A 130 -4.99 -1.80 -20.96
N ASN A 131 -5.97 -1.86 -21.84
CA ASN A 131 -6.83 -3.00 -22.16
C ASN A 131 -7.78 -3.46 -21.02
N LEU A 132 -7.86 -2.76 -19.90
CA LEU A 132 -8.77 -3.11 -18.80
C LEU A 132 -10.23 -3.12 -19.27
N ASP A 133 -10.62 -2.14 -20.07
CA ASP A 133 -11.96 -1.98 -20.67
C ASP A 133 -12.31 -3.02 -21.75
N LYS A 134 -11.31 -3.72 -22.26
CA LYS A 134 -11.47 -4.75 -23.30
C LYS A 134 -11.48 -6.17 -22.72
N ALA A 135 -11.05 -6.30 -21.48
CA ALA A 135 -11.05 -7.57 -20.79
C ALA A 135 -12.45 -7.86 -20.26
N SER A 136 -12.83 -9.12 -20.33
CA SER A 136 -13.94 -9.68 -19.56
C SER A 136 -13.35 -10.68 -18.57
N GLY A 137 -13.88 -10.74 -17.40
CA GLY A 137 -13.41 -11.66 -16.38
C GLY A 137 -14.58 -12.27 -15.62
N ASP A 138 -14.27 -12.94 -14.56
CA ASP A 138 -15.22 -13.43 -13.59
C ASP A 138 -15.79 -12.29 -12.72
N LEU A 139 -16.62 -12.66 -11.77
CA LEU A 139 -17.27 -11.73 -10.87
C LEU A 139 -16.26 -10.90 -10.03
N CYS A 140 -15.18 -11.54 -9.59
CA CYS A 140 -14.12 -10.87 -8.81
C CYS A 140 -13.42 -9.78 -9.64
N PHE A 141 -13.20 -10.03 -10.93
CA PHE A 141 -12.67 -9.03 -11.86
C PHE A 141 -13.60 -7.80 -11.99
N GLU A 142 -14.91 -8.04 -12.15
CA GLU A 142 -15.90 -6.96 -12.25
C GLU A 142 -15.97 -6.14 -10.94
N ILE A 143 -15.93 -6.81 -9.78
CA ILE A 143 -15.92 -6.15 -8.46
C ILE A 143 -14.67 -5.30 -8.28
N ARG A 144 -13.47 -5.81 -8.60
CA ARG A 144 -12.24 -5.00 -8.54
C ARG A 144 -12.34 -3.76 -9.44
N ASN A 145 -12.83 -3.93 -10.65
CA ASN A 145 -12.99 -2.81 -11.58
C ASN A 145 -13.99 -1.77 -11.07
N LEU A 146 -15.08 -2.19 -10.41
CA LEU A 146 -15.99 -1.29 -9.72
C LEU A 146 -15.26 -0.48 -8.63
N MET A 147 -14.43 -1.12 -7.78
CA MET A 147 -13.63 -0.41 -6.78
C MET A 147 -12.71 0.61 -7.42
N MET A 148 -12.02 0.22 -8.50
CA MET A 148 -11.16 1.13 -9.26
C MET A 148 -11.95 2.28 -9.90
N HIS A 149 -13.17 2.04 -10.38
CA HIS A 149 -14.05 3.08 -10.92
C HIS A 149 -14.42 4.13 -9.85
N ILE A 150 -14.84 3.68 -8.67
CA ILE A 150 -15.23 4.56 -7.57
C ILE A 150 -14.05 5.42 -7.12
N ILE A 151 -12.88 4.80 -6.89
CA ILE A 151 -11.68 5.50 -6.43
C ILE A 151 -11.12 6.41 -7.53
N GLY A 152 -11.24 6.03 -8.80
CA GLY A 152 -10.83 6.83 -9.95
C GLY A 152 -11.70 8.05 -10.21
N ASN A 153 -12.89 8.15 -9.59
CA ASN A 153 -13.80 9.27 -9.75
C ASN A 153 -13.33 10.47 -8.92
N ARG A 154 -12.99 11.57 -9.61
CA ARG A 154 -12.45 12.80 -9.00
C ARG A 154 -13.53 13.74 -8.44
N GLU A 155 -14.80 13.38 -8.52
CA GLU A 155 -15.88 14.12 -7.87
C GLU A 155 -15.84 13.92 -6.34
N TYR A 156 -15.17 12.86 -5.87
CA TYR A 156 -15.01 12.51 -4.47
C TYR A 156 -13.54 12.63 -4.05
N ASP A 157 -13.28 13.09 -2.84
CA ASP A 157 -11.93 13.00 -2.26
C ASP A 157 -11.53 11.53 -2.02
N VAL A 158 -10.21 11.28 -1.90
CA VAL A 158 -9.69 9.90 -1.82
C VAL A 158 -10.26 9.14 -0.63
N ASN A 159 -10.38 9.77 0.54
CA ASN A 159 -10.85 9.08 1.75
C ASN A 159 -12.34 8.71 1.63
N SER A 160 -13.16 9.65 1.14
CA SER A 160 -14.57 9.38 0.88
C SER A 160 -14.74 8.28 -0.17
N ALA A 161 -13.94 8.29 -1.24
CA ALA A 161 -13.99 7.26 -2.28
C ALA A 161 -13.62 5.87 -1.74
N LEU A 162 -12.62 5.75 -0.86
CA LEU A 162 -12.26 4.49 -0.21
C LEU A 162 -13.37 3.98 0.71
N LEU A 163 -13.97 4.87 1.51
CA LEU A 163 -15.09 4.52 2.38
C LEU A 163 -16.33 4.08 1.60
N MET A 164 -16.63 4.75 0.49
CA MET A 164 -17.72 4.35 -0.43
C MET A 164 -17.44 2.97 -1.04
N ALA A 165 -16.22 2.76 -1.52
CA ALA A 165 -15.81 1.51 -2.14
C ALA A 165 -15.89 0.35 -1.13
N PHE A 166 -15.39 0.55 0.09
CA PHE A 166 -15.45 -0.48 1.12
C PHE A 166 -16.88 -0.78 1.58
N TYR A 167 -17.73 0.25 1.72
CA TYR A 167 -19.16 0.05 2.00
C TYR A 167 -19.83 -0.83 0.93
N ILE A 168 -19.59 -0.51 -0.33
CA ILE A 168 -20.16 -1.28 -1.45
C ILE A 168 -19.58 -2.71 -1.49
N LEU A 169 -18.29 -2.87 -1.23
CA LEU A 169 -17.63 -4.17 -1.22
C LEU A 169 -18.21 -5.08 -0.14
N LEU A 170 -18.44 -4.56 1.08
CA LEU A 170 -19.10 -5.30 2.15
C LEU A 170 -20.55 -5.62 1.82
N ASP A 171 -21.31 -4.68 1.26
CA ASP A 171 -22.70 -4.92 0.85
C ASP A 171 -22.79 -6.00 -0.26
N ILE A 172 -21.79 -6.07 -1.15
CA ILE A 172 -21.66 -7.15 -2.13
C ILE A 172 -21.33 -8.48 -1.44
N TYR A 173 -20.37 -8.47 -0.49
CA TYR A 173 -19.95 -9.67 0.22
C TYR A 173 -21.06 -10.33 1.04
N GLU A 174 -21.96 -9.53 1.62
CA GLU A 174 -23.10 -10.02 2.41
C GLU A 174 -24.24 -10.61 1.57
N LYS A 175 -24.20 -10.51 0.24
CA LYS A 175 -25.29 -11.02 -0.62
C LYS A 175 -25.15 -12.52 -0.90
N ASP A 176 -26.24 -13.26 -0.75
CA ASP A 176 -26.31 -14.68 -1.10
C ASP A 176 -26.06 -14.95 -2.60
N GLU A 177 -26.50 -14.04 -3.46
CA GLU A 177 -26.30 -14.12 -4.91
C GLU A 177 -25.84 -12.77 -5.46
N ILE A 178 -24.74 -12.79 -6.19
CA ILE A 178 -24.16 -11.61 -6.85
C ILE A 178 -24.30 -11.80 -8.36
N THR A 179 -24.90 -10.81 -9.00
CA THR A 179 -25.05 -10.82 -10.46
C THR A 179 -24.31 -9.62 -11.08
N PRO A 180 -23.84 -9.73 -12.34
CA PRO A 180 -23.24 -8.58 -13.03
C PRO A 180 -24.16 -7.35 -13.09
N ASP A 181 -25.48 -7.55 -13.16
CA ASP A 181 -26.46 -6.46 -13.14
C ASP A 181 -26.50 -5.75 -11.78
N ALA A 182 -26.37 -6.51 -10.68
CA ALA A 182 -26.28 -5.94 -9.34
C ALA A 182 -25.00 -5.11 -9.16
N ILE A 183 -23.86 -5.56 -9.69
CA ILE A 183 -22.61 -4.81 -9.69
C ILE A 183 -22.76 -3.50 -10.46
N ARG A 184 -23.31 -3.56 -11.68
CA ARG A 184 -23.56 -2.36 -12.50
C ARG A 184 -24.52 -1.35 -11.85
N ALA A 185 -25.40 -1.78 -10.98
CA ALA A 185 -26.29 -0.88 -10.25
C ALA A 185 -25.50 0.06 -9.31
N TYR A 186 -24.36 -0.39 -8.75
CA TYR A 186 -23.50 0.46 -7.93
C TYR A 186 -22.71 1.52 -8.73
N GLU A 187 -22.53 1.34 -10.03
CA GLU A 187 -21.89 2.35 -10.90
C GLU A 187 -22.78 3.56 -11.16
N SER A 188 -24.07 3.47 -10.80
CA SER A 188 -25.00 4.57 -10.99
C SER A 188 -24.56 5.83 -10.25
N ALA A 189 -24.44 6.95 -10.98
CA ALA A 189 -24.05 8.23 -10.42
C ALA A 189 -24.99 8.70 -9.28
N ASP A 190 -26.27 8.34 -9.33
CA ASP A 190 -27.22 8.71 -8.29
C ASP A 190 -26.97 7.89 -7.01
N ASN A 191 -26.73 6.58 -7.11
CA ASN A 191 -26.38 5.74 -5.97
C ASN A 191 -25.07 6.18 -5.32
N LEU A 192 -24.03 6.47 -6.13
CA LEU A 192 -22.75 6.94 -5.60
C LEU A 192 -22.90 8.30 -4.88
N LYS A 193 -23.72 9.22 -5.40
CA LYS A 193 -24.01 10.50 -4.73
C LYS A 193 -24.75 10.32 -3.42
N GLU A 194 -25.72 9.40 -3.35
CA GLU A 194 -26.44 9.10 -2.10
C GLU A 194 -25.50 8.55 -1.03
N ILE A 195 -24.63 7.59 -1.39
CA ILE A 195 -23.64 7.02 -0.47
C ILE A 195 -22.64 8.10 -0.03
N TYR A 196 -22.10 8.90 -0.96
CA TYR A 196 -21.20 10.00 -0.64
C TYR A 196 -21.84 11.01 0.31
N HIS A 197 -23.08 11.40 0.04
CA HIS A 197 -23.81 12.32 0.92
C HIS A 197 -23.98 11.74 2.32
N ALA A 198 -24.36 10.48 2.43
CA ALA A 198 -24.51 9.80 3.70
C ALA A 198 -23.19 9.78 4.50
N ILE A 199 -22.06 9.47 3.84
CA ILE A 199 -20.72 9.47 4.47
C ILE A 199 -20.31 10.90 4.88
N SER A 200 -20.58 11.91 4.04
CA SER A 200 -20.20 13.31 4.32
C SER A 200 -20.96 13.93 5.49
N GLU A 201 -22.11 13.37 5.87
CA GLU A 201 -22.88 13.79 7.05
C GLU A 201 -22.36 13.17 8.35
N LEU A 202 -21.47 12.19 8.31
CA LEU A 202 -20.88 11.59 9.49
C LEU A 202 -19.81 12.52 10.09
N THR A 203 -19.72 12.55 11.42
CA THR A 203 -18.62 13.23 12.12
C THR A 203 -17.80 12.21 12.88
N SER A 204 -16.48 12.35 12.80
CA SER A 204 -15.53 11.65 13.65
C SER A 204 -14.92 12.61 14.68
N ASP A 205 -14.49 12.06 15.80
CA ASP A 205 -13.60 12.77 16.71
C ASP A 205 -12.18 12.72 16.13
N GLU A 206 -11.60 13.90 15.82
CA GLU A 206 -10.24 13.97 15.23
C GLU A 206 -9.19 13.42 16.22
N GLY A 207 -9.41 13.52 17.52
CA GLY A 207 -8.51 12.99 18.54
C GLY A 207 -8.54 11.46 18.60
N ASP A 208 -9.72 10.85 18.47
CA ASP A 208 -9.85 9.39 18.42
C ASP A 208 -9.22 8.84 17.14
N CYS A 209 -9.46 9.47 16.00
CA CYS A 209 -8.82 9.13 14.73
C CYS A 209 -7.28 9.21 14.84
N LEU A 210 -6.74 10.29 15.39
CA LEU A 210 -5.30 10.47 15.54
C LEU A 210 -4.70 9.41 16.49
N ARG A 211 -5.41 9.07 17.58
CA ARG A 211 -4.97 8.03 18.52
C ARG A 211 -4.86 6.68 17.82
N GLU A 212 -5.89 6.27 17.10
CA GLU A 212 -5.91 5.00 16.39
C GLU A 212 -4.82 4.95 15.32
N ASN A 213 -4.63 6.02 14.56
CA ASN A 213 -3.58 6.09 13.56
C ASN A 213 -2.17 6.02 14.15
N ASN A 214 -1.97 6.58 15.35
CA ASN A 214 -0.71 6.42 16.09
C ASN A 214 -0.49 5.00 16.57
N GLU A 215 -1.53 4.30 17.05
CA GLU A 215 -1.44 2.89 17.45
C GLU A 215 -1.06 2.01 16.24
N LEU A 216 -1.71 2.18 15.10
CA LEU A 216 -1.36 1.47 13.87
C LEU A 216 0.10 1.74 13.44
N TRP A 217 0.53 3.00 13.48
CA TRP A 217 1.91 3.36 13.19
C TRP A 217 2.90 2.67 14.13
N LEU A 218 2.64 2.73 15.44
CA LEU A 218 3.52 2.16 16.46
C LEU A 218 3.61 0.65 16.39
N ASP A 219 2.51 -0.04 16.04
CA ASP A 219 2.51 -1.49 15.86
C ASP A 219 3.45 -1.90 14.71
N ILE A 220 3.29 -1.29 13.54
CA ILE A 220 4.18 -1.52 12.40
C ILE A 220 5.62 -1.15 12.75
N ALA A 221 5.85 0.02 13.34
CA ALA A 221 7.18 0.46 13.74
C ALA A 221 7.84 -0.50 14.74
N TYR A 222 7.09 -1.03 15.69
CA TYR A 222 7.59 -1.98 16.68
C TYR A 222 8.06 -3.29 16.04
N ASN A 223 7.29 -3.82 15.11
CA ASN A 223 7.64 -5.04 14.39
C ASN A 223 8.93 -4.87 13.56
N TYR A 224 9.12 -3.71 12.93
CA TYR A 224 10.30 -3.43 12.12
C TYR A 224 11.54 -3.01 12.92
N ARG A 225 11.39 -2.44 14.10
CA ARG A 225 12.52 -2.16 15.00
C ARG A 225 13.39 -3.40 15.28
N LYS A 226 12.75 -4.56 15.41
CA LYS A 226 13.46 -5.84 15.63
C LYS A 226 14.39 -6.21 14.50
N GLU A 227 14.06 -5.80 13.28
CA GLU A 227 14.84 -6.06 12.09
C GLU A 227 16.03 -5.10 11.92
N GLY A 228 16.01 -3.94 12.60
CA GLY A 228 17.03 -2.90 12.48
C GLY A 228 17.08 -2.24 11.10
N LEU A 229 15.96 -2.30 10.36
CA LEU A 229 15.80 -1.69 9.03
C LEU A 229 15.03 -0.37 9.14
N TYR A 230 15.27 0.56 8.22
CA TYR A 230 14.57 1.86 8.12
C TYR A 230 14.56 2.70 9.40
N THR A 231 15.54 2.50 10.29
CA THR A 231 15.60 3.16 11.60
C THR A 231 15.56 4.69 11.51
N GLU A 232 16.16 5.27 10.47
CA GLU A 232 16.16 6.73 10.24
C GLU A 232 14.76 7.30 9.93
N TYR A 233 13.85 6.47 9.36
CA TYR A 233 12.47 6.84 9.10
C TYR A 233 11.56 6.52 10.29
N ILE A 234 11.75 5.37 10.91
CA ILE A 234 10.90 4.87 11.99
C ILE A 234 11.19 5.62 13.30
N GLU A 235 12.44 5.63 13.78
CA GLU A 235 12.78 6.19 15.09
C GLU A 235 12.58 7.72 15.12
N ALA A 236 12.83 8.40 14.00
CA ALA A 236 12.70 9.84 13.91
C ALA A 236 11.27 10.35 14.24
N VAL A 237 10.26 9.52 14.02
CA VAL A 237 8.85 9.89 14.18
C VAL A 237 8.08 9.08 15.22
N SER A 238 8.56 7.90 15.63
CA SER A 238 7.89 7.09 16.65
C SER A 238 7.81 7.80 18.00
N CYS A 239 8.89 8.47 18.41
CA CYS A 239 8.88 9.28 19.63
C CYS A 239 7.86 10.43 19.54
N GLN A 240 7.59 10.95 18.33
CA GLN A 240 6.56 11.96 18.11
C GLN A 240 5.16 11.35 18.24
N ALA A 241 4.93 10.14 17.72
CA ALA A 241 3.65 9.44 17.85
C ALA A 241 3.29 9.18 19.33
N GLU A 242 4.27 8.83 20.17
CA GLU A 242 4.07 8.58 21.60
C GLU A 242 3.61 9.84 22.37
N ASN A 243 3.98 11.03 21.91
CA ASN A 243 3.76 12.28 22.66
C ASN A 243 2.71 13.22 22.03
N ILE A 244 2.28 12.99 20.80
CA ILE A 244 1.47 13.96 20.05
C ILE A 244 0.08 14.19 20.65
N LEU A 245 -0.47 13.20 21.34
CA LEU A 245 -1.80 13.27 21.96
C LEU A 245 -1.85 14.23 23.16
N GLU A 246 -0.70 14.61 23.72
CA GLU A 246 -0.58 15.58 24.80
C GLU A 246 -0.61 17.04 24.28
N GLU A 247 -0.55 17.22 22.97
CA GLU A 247 -0.46 18.51 22.30
C GLU A 247 -1.82 18.93 21.71
N ASN A 248 -2.07 20.23 21.61
CA ASN A 248 -3.24 20.73 20.89
C ASN A 248 -2.96 20.62 19.37
N THR A 249 -3.45 19.54 18.76
CA THR A 249 -3.15 19.17 17.38
C THR A 249 -4.16 19.67 16.35
N ASP A 250 -5.34 20.18 16.76
CA ASP A 250 -6.44 20.54 15.84
C ASP A 250 -6.00 21.53 14.75
N MET A 251 -5.25 22.57 15.14
CA MET A 251 -4.75 23.55 14.19
C MET A 251 -3.72 22.92 13.22
N HIS A 252 -2.85 22.06 13.73
CA HIS A 252 -1.82 21.39 12.92
C HIS A 252 -2.41 20.35 11.97
N MET A 253 -3.48 19.67 12.39
CA MET A 253 -4.21 18.76 11.50
C MET A 253 -4.81 19.49 10.31
N LYS A 254 -5.38 20.69 10.53
CA LYS A 254 -5.90 21.51 9.45
C LYS A 254 -4.80 21.94 8.47
N GLU A 255 -3.69 22.45 8.99
CA GLU A 255 -2.54 22.86 8.17
C GLU A 255 -1.93 21.69 7.39
N PHE A 256 -1.86 20.52 8.02
CA PHE A 256 -1.41 19.29 7.34
C PHE A 256 -2.38 18.85 6.23
N LYS A 257 -3.70 18.91 6.47
CA LYS A 257 -4.70 18.63 5.43
C LYS A 257 -4.52 19.52 4.20
N GLU A 258 -4.21 20.79 4.42
CA GLU A 258 -3.91 21.74 3.33
C GLU A 258 -2.61 21.34 2.60
N ALA A 259 -1.53 21.08 3.35
CA ALA A 259 -0.23 20.71 2.76
C ALA A 259 -0.25 19.37 2.01
N VAL A 260 -1.00 18.37 2.49
CA VAL A 260 -1.09 17.05 1.88
C VAL A 260 -2.03 17.01 0.67
N SER A 261 -2.93 17.99 0.54
CA SER A 261 -3.88 18.06 -0.58
C SER A 261 -3.20 18.20 -1.96
N ASP A 262 -2.00 18.78 -2.01
CA ASP A 262 -1.20 18.86 -3.24
C ASP A 262 -0.81 17.48 -3.80
N TYR A 263 -0.89 16.43 -2.97
CA TYR A 263 -0.55 15.05 -3.30
C TYR A 263 -1.77 14.14 -3.48
N GLU A 264 -2.98 14.69 -3.44
CA GLU A 264 -4.25 13.94 -3.60
C GLU A 264 -4.23 13.07 -4.88
N ASN A 265 -3.74 13.62 -5.98
CA ASN A 265 -3.64 12.89 -7.24
C ASN A 265 -2.63 11.74 -7.19
N LEU A 266 -1.50 11.91 -6.51
CA LEU A 266 -0.52 10.85 -6.29
C LEU A 266 -1.12 9.72 -5.48
N PHE A 267 -1.81 10.03 -4.36
CA PHE A 267 -2.45 9.01 -3.53
C PHE A 267 -3.52 8.25 -4.28
N ARG A 268 -4.30 8.93 -5.11
CA ARG A 268 -5.31 8.28 -5.95
C ARG A 268 -4.69 7.32 -6.95
N ASN A 269 -3.65 7.74 -7.65
CA ASN A 269 -2.93 6.90 -8.59
C ASN A 269 -2.25 5.70 -7.88
N TYR A 270 -1.70 5.93 -6.69
CA TYR A 270 -1.13 4.88 -5.84
C TYR A 270 -2.19 3.83 -5.46
N LEU A 271 -3.32 4.25 -4.93
CA LEU A 271 -4.40 3.34 -4.53
C LEU A 271 -4.96 2.54 -5.71
N LEU A 272 -5.13 3.18 -6.86
CA LEU A 272 -5.52 2.48 -8.09
C LEU A 272 -4.48 1.45 -8.52
N SER A 273 -3.18 1.75 -8.35
CA SER A 273 -2.09 0.82 -8.63
C SER A 273 -2.11 -0.36 -7.65
N GLU A 274 -2.28 -0.11 -6.35
CA GLU A 274 -2.33 -1.16 -5.33
C GLU A 274 -3.56 -2.07 -5.50
N ILE A 275 -4.72 -1.50 -5.79
CA ILE A 275 -5.93 -2.29 -6.05
C ILE A 275 -5.78 -3.14 -7.31
N PHE A 276 -5.20 -2.57 -8.38
CA PHE A 276 -4.94 -3.34 -9.60
C PHE A 276 -3.95 -4.49 -9.35
N THR A 277 -2.90 -4.24 -8.56
CA THR A 277 -1.83 -5.21 -8.33
C THR A 277 -2.21 -6.28 -7.30
N ASN A 278 -2.83 -5.89 -6.18
CA ASN A 278 -2.88 -6.73 -4.99
C ASN A 278 -4.28 -7.19 -4.60
N MET A 279 -5.36 -6.49 -5.00
CA MET A 279 -6.72 -6.83 -4.56
C MET A 279 -7.23 -8.14 -5.17
N LEU A 280 -6.81 -8.47 -6.38
CA LEU A 280 -7.20 -9.69 -7.10
C LEU A 280 -5.96 -10.35 -7.69
N ILE A 281 -5.60 -11.51 -7.16
CA ILE A 281 -4.59 -12.40 -7.71
C ILE A 281 -5.24 -13.71 -8.18
N PRO A 282 -4.54 -14.56 -8.96
CA PRO A 282 -5.06 -15.87 -9.33
C PRO A 282 -5.53 -16.67 -8.11
N ASP A 283 -6.68 -17.32 -8.22
CA ASP A 283 -7.33 -18.12 -7.18
C ASP A 283 -7.89 -17.34 -5.97
N SER A 284 -7.86 -16.00 -5.98
CA SER A 284 -8.55 -15.19 -4.96
C SER A 284 -10.06 -15.32 -5.05
N ASP A 285 -10.70 -15.44 -3.90
CA ASP A 285 -12.15 -15.33 -3.74
C ASP A 285 -12.55 -13.91 -3.23
N LEU A 286 -13.85 -13.72 -3.07
CA LEU A 286 -14.38 -12.43 -2.63
C LEU A 286 -13.95 -12.08 -1.19
N GLU A 287 -13.80 -13.07 -0.31
CA GLU A 287 -13.34 -12.88 1.07
C GLU A 287 -11.90 -12.34 1.08
N ALA A 288 -11.01 -12.96 0.34
CA ALA A 288 -9.63 -12.50 0.18
C ALA A 288 -9.57 -11.07 -0.38
N MET A 289 -10.46 -10.73 -1.32
CA MET A 289 -10.56 -9.37 -1.87
C MET A 289 -10.99 -8.33 -0.82
N VAL A 290 -11.94 -8.67 0.06
CA VAL A 290 -12.38 -7.76 1.16
C VAL A 290 -11.21 -7.51 2.12
N VAL A 291 -10.53 -8.56 2.56
CA VAL A 291 -9.38 -8.46 3.47
C VAL A 291 -8.26 -7.63 2.83
N MET A 292 -7.94 -7.91 1.57
CA MET A 292 -6.89 -7.19 0.85
C MET A 292 -7.25 -5.72 0.61
N PHE A 293 -8.51 -5.41 0.29
CA PHE A 293 -8.94 -4.02 0.13
C PHE A 293 -8.81 -3.25 1.44
N GLN A 294 -9.20 -3.85 2.57
CA GLN A 294 -9.04 -3.22 3.88
C GLN A 294 -7.56 -3.04 4.23
N TRP A 295 -6.71 -4.02 3.94
CA TRP A 295 -5.26 -3.90 4.11
C TRP A 295 -4.68 -2.71 3.34
N ILE A 296 -5.04 -2.55 2.06
CA ILE A 296 -4.62 -1.41 1.23
C ILE A 296 -5.05 -0.07 1.87
N CYS A 297 -6.26 -0.01 2.41
CA CYS A 297 -6.76 1.17 3.12
C CYS A 297 -5.97 1.47 4.41
N MET A 298 -5.64 0.44 5.17
CA MET A 298 -4.83 0.56 6.40
C MET A 298 -3.39 0.97 6.07
N GLU A 299 -2.76 0.37 5.08
CA GLU A 299 -1.42 0.74 4.60
C GLU A 299 -1.38 2.21 4.17
N TYR A 300 -2.37 2.66 3.39
CA TYR A 300 -2.51 4.06 3.02
C TYR A 300 -2.63 4.98 4.23
N THR A 301 -3.39 4.58 5.25
CA THR A 301 -3.54 5.33 6.49
C THR A 301 -2.21 5.44 7.24
N VAL A 302 -1.45 4.35 7.34
CA VAL A 302 -0.11 4.32 7.96
C VAL A 302 0.90 5.18 7.19
N ILE A 303 0.86 5.16 5.86
CA ILE A 303 1.66 6.05 5.01
C ILE A 303 1.37 7.51 5.36
N ARG A 304 0.09 7.91 5.39
CA ARG A 304 -0.31 9.28 5.72
C ARG A 304 0.09 9.67 7.14
N GLN A 305 -0.05 8.75 8.09
CA GLN A 305 0.36 8.98 9.47
C GLN A 305 1.87 9.20 9.58
N GLY A 306 2.69 8.40 8.92
CA GLY A 306 4.14 8.60 8.86
C GLY A 306 4.53 9.96 8.26
N ILE A 307 3.86 10.36 7.18
CA ILE A 307 4.05 11.68 6.53
C ILE A 307 3.66 12.81 7.51
N PHE A 308 2.51 12.67 8.19
CA PHE A 308 2.05 13.64 9.19
C PHE A 308 3.05 13.80 10.34
N LEU A 309 3.49 12.71 10.94
CA LEU A 309 4.45 12.72 12.03
C LEU A 309 5.78 13.35 11.62
N LYS A 310 6.23 13.08 10.40
CA LYS A 310 7.44 13.69 9.83
C LYS A 310 7.28 15.18 9.59
N TRP A 311 6.18 15.59 8.98
CA TRP A 311 5.83 16.98 8.76
C TRP A 311 5.75 17.75 10.09
N PHE A 312 5.05 17.19 11.08
CA PHE A 312 4.90 17.78 12.41
C PHE A 312 6.26 17.91 13.14
N SER A 313 7.13 16.92 13.03
CA SER A 313 8.48 16.99 13.57
C SER A 313 9.31 18.11 12.94
N ASN A 314 9.18 18.34 11.64
CA ASN A 314 9.86 19.43 10.94
C ASN A 314 9.30 20.79 11.35
N TYR A 315 7.98 20.91 11.45
CA TYR A 315 7.27 22.07 11.95
C TYR A 315 7.80 22.51 13.34
N LYS A 316 7.85 21.56 14.28
CA LYS A 316 8.34 21.84 15.64
C LYS A 316 9.80 22.33 15.68
N ARG A 317 10.64 21.84 14.76
CA ARG A 317 12.06 22.20 14.72
C ARG A 317 12.34 23.54 14.05
N ASN A 318 11.65 23.86 12.99
CA ASN A 318 12.01 24.92 12.05
C ASN A 318 10.87 25.91 11.77
N ALA A 319 9.67 25.73 12.33
CA ALA A 319 8.42 26.41 11.95
C ALA A 319 8.18 26.31 10.42
N ASP A 320 8.56 25.18 9.81
CA ASP A 320 8.39 24.94 8.38
C ASP A 320 7.09 24.16 8.15
N HIS A 321 6.14 24.79 7.48
CA HIS A 321 4.83 24.24 7.16
C HIS A 321 4.83 23.49 5.80
N SER A 322 5.96 23.49 5.08
CA SER A 322 6.02 22.87 3.76
C SER A 322 6.08 21.35 3.86
N LEU A 323 5.40 20.67 2.94
CA LEU A 323 5.50 19.24 2.75
C LEU A 323 6.20 18.96 1.41
N SER A 324 7.41 18.41 1.46
CA SER A 324 8.15 18.12 0.25
C SER A 324 7.70 16.81 -0.39
N TYR A 325 7.74 16.74 -1.72
CA TYR A 325 7.51 15.50 -2.47
C TYR A 325 8.41 14.35 -2.01
N HIS A 326 9.68 14.63 -1.72
CA HIS A 326 10.61 13.60 -1.24
C HIS A 326 10.14 12.97 0.08
N THR A 327 9.59 13.76 1.00
CA THR A 327 9.03 13.21 2.24
C THR A 327 7.86 12.28 1.94
N VAL A 328 6.93 12.69 1.09
CA VAL A 328 5.77 11.87 0.71
C VAL A 328 6.23 10.58 0.05
N ARG A 329 7.04 10.67 -1.00
CA ARG A 329 7.56 9.51 -1.74
C ARG A 329 8.30 8.54 -0.83
N ASP A 330 9.20 9.04 0.00
CA ASP A 330 10.08 8.19 0.81
C ASP A 330 9.28 7.42 1.87
N TYR A 331 8.25 8.04 2.49
CA TYR A 331 7.36 7.32 3.40
C TYR A 331 6.47 6.31 2.66
N MET A 332 5.96 6.62 1.48
CA MET A 332 5.26 5.64 0.64
C MET A 332 6.16 4.42 0.39
N VAL A 333 7.38 4.62 -0.09
CA VAL A 333 8.34 3.53 -0.39
C VAL A 333 8.72 2.75 0.86
N VAL A 334 8.98 3.41 1.99
CA VAL A 334 9.39 2.73 3.24
C VAL A 334 8.26 1.88 3.76
N ILE A 335 7.04 2.42 3.87
CA ILE A 335 5.91 1.67 4.41
C ILE A 335 5.58 0.48 3.51
N THR A 336 5.44 0.66 2.19
CA THR A 336 5.15 -0.44 1.26
C THR A 336 6.24 -1.52 1.23
N ARG A 337 7.52 -1.19 1.53
CA ARG A 337 8.57 -2.20 1.75
C ARG A 337 8.42 -2.96 3.06
N MET A 338 7.84 -2.32 4.04
CA MET A 338 7.62 -2.91 5.36
C MET A 338 6.35 -3.78 5.39
N THR A 339 5.34 -3.40 4.65
CA THR A 339 4.00 -4.00 4.67
C THR A 339 3.69 -4.88 3.46
N GLY A 340 4.58 -4.95 2.47
CA GLY A 340 4.44 -5.80 1.28
C GLY A 340 4.72 -7.26 1.58
N TYR A 341 3.75 -7.92 2.19
CA TYR A 341 3.73 -9.37 2.45
C TYR A 341 2.90 -10.07 1.38
N ASP A 342 3.00 -11.41 1.33
CA ASP A 342 2.06 -12.18 0.54
C ASP A 342 0.65 -12.17 1.19
N GLN A 343 -0.35 -12.63 0.43
CA GLN A 343 -1.75 -12.57 0.89
C GLN A 343 -1.99 -13.43 2.13
N ASP A 344 -1.32 -14.58 2.26
CA ASP A 344 -1.48 -15.48 3.41
C ASP A 344 -0.95 -14.82 4.68
N ASP A 345 0.24 -14.18 4.61
CA ASP A 345 0.82 -13.42 5.73
C ASP A 345 -0.08 -12.24 6.14
N ILE A 346 -0.66 -11.53 5.17
CA ILE A 346 -1.59 -10.41 5.42
C ILE A 346 -2.87 -10.93 6.08
N TYR A 347 -3.43 -12.01 5.57
CA TYR A 347 -4.66 -12.60 6.13
C TYR A 347 -4.43 -13.04 7.58
N GLU A 348 -3.33 -13.78 7.87
CA GLU A 348 -2.98 -14.19 9.22
C GLU A 348 -2.80 -12.99 10.17
N TYR A 349 -2.11 -11.94 9.72
CA TYR A 349 -1.94 -10.72 10.52
C TYR A 349 -3.28 -10.02 10.79
N MET A 350 -4.15 -9.90 9.79
CA MET A 350 -5.45 -9.27 9.93
C MET A 350 -6.37 -10.06 10.87
N GLU A 351 -6.38 -11.39 10.75
CA GLU A 351 -7.17 -12.25 11.62
C GLU A 351 -6.67 -12.22 13.07
N ASP A 352 -5.37 -12.28 13.30
CA ASP A 352 -4.78 -12.28 14.62
C ASP A 352 -4.90 -10.92 15.32
N SER A 353 -4.74 -9.81 14.60
CA SER A 353 -4.66 -8.47 15.17
C SER A 353 -6.02 -7.76 15.20
N PHE A 354 -6.87 -7.97 14.21
CA PHE A 354 -8.12 -7.21 14.01
C PHE A 354 -9.39 -8.05 14.12
N ARG A 355 -9.33 -9.36 13.88
CA ARG A 355 -10.48 -10.29 14.02
C ARG A 355 -11.75 -9.73 13.37
N ASP A 356 -12.83 -9.64 14.18
CA ASP A 356 -14.13 -9.16 13.70
C ASP A 356 -14.10 -7.70 13.20
N ILE A 357 -13.16 -6.89 13.72
CA ILE A 357 -13.04 -5.46 13.33
C ILE A 357 -12.66 -5.31 11.87
N MET A 358 -11.94 -6.26 11.29
CA MET A 358 -11.58 -6.23 9.87
C MET A 358 -12.79 -6.27 8.93
N TRP A 359 -13.95 -6.72 9.40
CA TRP A 359 -15.21 -6.73 8.65
C TRP A 359 -16.09 -5.51 8.92
N GLU A 360 -15.65 -4.60 9.80
CA GLU A 360 -16.44 -3.45 10.19
C GLU A 360 -16.06 -2.20 9.40
N TRP A 361 -17.00 -1.70 8.61
CA TRP A 361 -16.88 -0.43 7.92
C TRP A 361 -16.56 0.73 8.88
N SER A 362 -17.10 0.68 10.09
CA SER A 362 -16.91 1.69 11.14
C SER A 362 -15.44 1.85 11.55
N TYR A 363 -14.65 0.80 11.50
CA TYR A 363 -13.22 0.88 11.80
C TYR A 363 -12.46 1.67 10.73
N LEU A 364 -12.72 1.39 9.46
CA LEU A 364 -12.10 2.15 8.37
C LEU A 364 -12.51 3.62 8.42
N TRP A 365 -13.79 3.89 8.75
CA TRP A 365 -14.25 5.25 8.97
C TRP A 365 -13.56 5.92 10.16
N LEU A 366 -13.27 5.22 11.27
CA LEU A 366 -12.52 5.74 12.41
C LEU A 366 -11.12 6.21 11.98
N ILE A 367 -10.36 5.38 11.31
CA ILE A 367 -8.97 5.71 10.93
C ILE A 367 -8.86 6.73 9.80
N MET A 368 -9.89 6.89 8.97
CA MET A 368 -9.93 7.85 7.87
C MET A 368 -10.75 9.11 8.15
N GLY A 369 -11.71 9.02 9.06
CA GLY A 369 -12.74 10.03 9.27
C GLY A 369 -12.23 11.37 9.80
N GLY A 370 -11.12 11.41 10.53
CA GLY A 370 -10.46 12.64 10.96
C GLY A 370 -10.04 13.56 9.81
N PHE A 371 -10.12 13.07 8.58
CA PHE A 371 -9.78 13.82 7.37
C PHE A 371 -11.01 14.23 6.53
N ILE A 372 -12.22 13.88 6.97
CA ILE A 372 -13.47 14.26 6.30
C ILE A 372 -14.05 15.51 6.97
N SER A 373 -14.60 16.43 6.18
CA SER A 373 -15.15 17.70 6.63
C SER A 373 -16.55 17.54 7.24
N LYS A 374 -16.84 18.30 8.27
CA LYS A 374 -18.00 18.30 9.19
C LYS A 374 -19.38 18.23 8.53
N TYR A 375 -20.22 17.22 8.94
CA TYR A 375 -21.63 17.39 9.40
C TYR A 375 -22.22 16.01 9.77
N ALA A 376 -22.98 15.92 10.90
CA ALA A 376 -23.37 14.66 11.51
C ALA A 376 -24.77 14.19 11.16
N GLY A 377 -24.95 12.90 10.89
CA GLY A 377 -26.21 12.19 10.87
C GLY A 377 -26.01 10.67 10.99
N ARG A 378 -26.76 10.00 11.86
CA ARG A 378 -26.66 8.56 12.12
C ARG A 378 -27.20 7.77 10.94
N ILE A 379 -26.34 6.99 10.27
CA ILE A 379 -26.79 5.93 9.37
C ILE A 379 -26.12 4.63 9.81
N ARG A 380 -26.94 3.66 10.23
CA ARG A 380 -26.54 2.26 10.24
C ARG A 380 -26.89 1.71 8.85
N PRO A 381 -26.04 0.90 8.20
CA PRO A 381 -26.44 0.13 7.03
C PRO A 381 -27.73 -0.66 7.36
N ALA A 382 -28.67 -0.72 6.44
CA ALA A 382 -29.94 -1.40 6.66
C ALA A 382 -29.78 -2.90 6.98
N SER A 383 -28.66 -3.50 6.55
CA SER A 383 -28.29 -4.89 6.81
C SER A 383 -27.73 -5.15 8.23
N LEU A 384 -27.22 -4.14 8.93
CA LEU A 384 -26.71 -4.28 10.31
C LEU A 384 -27.80 -4.11 11.40
N GLN A 385 -29.06 -4.06 11.03
CA GLN A 385 -30.16 -4.21 11.97
C GLN A 385 -30.39 -5.70 12.27
N SER A 386 -29.43 -6.36 12.93
CA SER A 386 -29.68 -7.67 13.51
C SER A 386 -30.79 -7.54 14.56
N ASP A 387 -31.87 -8.24 14.33
CA ASP A 387 -32.95 -8.51 15.30
C ASP A 387 -32.36 -8.97 16.64
N THR A 388 -32.21 -8.04 17.58
CA THR A 388 -32.07 -8.39 18.99
C THR A 388 -33.46 -8.61 19.59
N SER A 389 -34.16 -9.62 19.11
CA SER A 389 -35.34 -10.14 19.72
C SER A 389 -35.27 -11.67 19.74
N HIS A 390 -34.62 -12.20 20.75
CA HIS A 390 -34.95 -13.51 21.26
C HIS A 390 -35.20 -13.45 22.78
N PRO A 391 -36.25 -14.20 23.27
CA PRO A 391 -36.87 -14.03 24.56
C PRO A 391 -36.01 -14.52 25.73
#